data_fba45587dc90339907047c52862be12e
#
_entry.id   fba45587dc90339907047c52862be12e
#
_cell.length_a   1.000
_cell.length_b   1.000
_cell.length_c   1.000
_cell.angle_alpha   90.00
_cell.angle_beta   90.00
_cell.angle_gamma   90.00
#
_symmetry.space_group_name_H-M   'P 1'
#
loop_
_entity.id
_entity.type
_entity.pdbx_description
1 polymer ?
#
loop_
_entity_poly.entity_id
_entity_poly.type
_entity_poly.pdbx_seq_one_letter_code
_entity_poly.pdbx_strand_id
1 'polypeptide(L)'
;MKNSLLLFAIALVVLAFPKSNFAQAPNLGTAANFVLFSTDGAVSNTGISQITGNIGTNSGSSTAFGNVNGVMHDNDGTSAQCAADLLIAYNQLNSAIPTFFPAPLLGDGATFLPGIYAISGAAILNLDLTLDAKGDENAVFIFQIQGAFSANAASEIHLTNGAKACNVFWKVEGLVSMASGSIMRGTIIANNAAIIMGSGDVLEGRVLTTAGAITVDAVLAYTPIGCGSPTLTGPVAPDLASTSCYTLFSANGAVTNTGITTVKGDVGTNAGATTGYDPLLVSGKIHLIPDVSTAICAADLLKVYTYLNTLPSDIELLYPAQFGNDLVLTPHTYVMKAAAELTGSVYLNAQGNANAVFVIQINGALSTSTYSKVILMNGAQSKNVYWKIEGAVGINNYSVFRGTIVCNNGALGALNTGVELDGRALTTSGSLTTNAVTTTMLPNCPTSGNASIDAGTKNSFVSFYPNPFTSTVNITINDVTLLKNCQLKIYNILGDEVINTRITKQNTTLETSKLPTGIYLYTMNSNNKTIQSGKLISKK
;
A
#
# COMPACT_ATOMS: atom_id res chain seq x y z
N MET A 1 48.36 16.43 43.50
CA MET A 1 47.32 17.46 43.78
C MET A 1 46.85 18.22 42.51
N LYS A 2 47.70 18.55 41.53
CA LYS A 2 47.25 19.26 40.29
C LYS A 2 46.26 18.47 39.42
N ASN A 3 46.42 17.15 39.32
CA ASN A 3 45.55 16.32 38.48
C ASN A 3 44.15 16.05 39.08
N SER A 4 44.03 16.08 40.43
CA SER A 4 42.72 15.94 41.10
C SER A 4 41.88 17.22 40.99
N LEU A 5 42.50 18.38 40.93
CA LEU A 5 41.80 19.67 40.77
C LEU A 5 41.24 19.81 39.35
N LEU A 6 41.97 19.30 38.31
CA LEU A 6 41.53 19.32 36.93
C LEU A 6 40.33 18.40 36.69
N LEU A 7 40.32 17.20 37.30
CA LEU A 7 39.20 16.26 37.25
C LEU A 7 37.94 16.82 37.95
N PHE A 8 38.11 17.54 39.06
CA PHE A 8 37.00 18.19 39.76
C PHE A 8 36.43 19.39 38.99
N ALA A 9 37.28 20.15 38.29
CA ALA A 9 36.86 21.26 37.44
C ALA A 9 36.11 20.76 36.21
N ILE A 10 36.54 19.65 35.57
CA ILE A 10 35.85 19.01 34.42
C ILE A 10 34.50 18.43 34.86
N ALA A 11 34.43 17.79 36.03
CA ALA A 11 33.17 17.30 36.62
C ALA A 11 32.18 18.43 36.94
N LEU A 12 32.67 19.58 37.40
CA LEU A 12 31.83 20.76 37.70
C LEU A 12 31.29 21.44 36.43
N VAL A 13 32.10 21.46 35.35
CA VAL A 13 31.69 22.00 34.04
C VAL A 13 30.63 21.11 33.36
N VAL A 14 30.73 19.79 33.52
CA VAL A 14 29.70 18.85 33.01
C VAL A 14 28.37 18.97 33.78
N LEU A 15 28.41 19.36 35.06
CA LEU A 15 27.20 19.61 35.85
C LEU A 15 26.58 21.00 35.60
N ALA A 16 27.31 21.93 34.96
CA ALA A 16 26.85 23.30 34.72
C ALA A 16 26.21 23.52 33.35
N PHE A 17 26.21 22.51 32.45
CA PHE A 17 25.35 22.58 31.27
C PHE A 17 23.91 22.43 31.74
N PRO A 18 23.03 23.42 31.51
CA PRO A 18 21.62 23.23 31.73
C PRO A 18 21.20 22.04 30.89
N LYS A 19 20.70 20.99 31.54
CA LYS A 19 19.96 19.95 30.79
C LYS A 19 18.81 20.72 30.17
N SER A 20 18.88 20.98 28.88
CA SER A 20 17.72 21.42 28.11
C SER A 20 16.68 20.32 28.34
N ASN A 21 15.69 20.59 29.19
CA ASN A 21 14.53 19.73 29.32
C ASN A 21 13.75 19.85 28.00
N PHE A 22 14.15 19.06 27.01
CA PHE A 22 13.33 18.89 25.83
C PHE A 22 12.04 18.20 26.26
N ALA A 23 10.90 18.68 25.79
CA ALA A 23 9.65 17.99 25.94
C ALA A 23 9.80 16.56 25.40
N GLN A 24 9.41 15.56 26.17
CA GLN A 24 9.45 14.16 25.74
C GLN A 24 8.05 13.70 25.40
N ALA A 25 7.89 13.08 24.23
CA ALA A 25 6.63 12.48 23.82
C ALA A 25 6.23 11.35 24.79
N PRO A 26 4.95 11.25 25.18
CA PRO A 26 4.47 10.16 26.01
C PRO A 26 4.49 8.84 25.24
N ASN A 27 4.62 7.73 25.95
CA ASN A 27 4.44 6.41 25.36
C ASN A 27 2.95 6.10 25.24
N LEU A 28 2.42 6.09 24.02
CA LEU A 28 1.02 5.78 23.76
C LEU A 28 0.70 4.28 23.77
N GLY A 29 1.71 3.39 23.68
CA GLY A 29 1.46 1.94 23.60
C GLY A 29 0.42 1.57 22.53
N THR A 30 -0.55 0.74 22.90
CA THR A 30 -1.66 0.34 22.01
C THR A 30 -2.55 1.52 21.60
N ALA A 31 -2.66 2.57 22.39
CA ALA A 31 -3.43 3.77 22.07
C ALA A 31 -2.90 4.50 20.80
N ALA A 32 -1.65 4.25 20.43
CA ALA A 32 -1.09 4.79 19.18
C ALA A 32 -1.82 4.33 17.92
N ASN A 33 -2.51 3.18 17.96
CA ASN A 33 -3.23 2.60 16.83
C ASN A 33 -4.66 3.11 16.69
N PHE A 34 -5.17 3.79 17.73
CA PHE A 34 -6.54 4.32 17.71
C PHE A 34 -6.55 5.78 17.27
N VAL A 35 -7.50 6.10 16.40
CA VAL A 35 -7.81 7.49 16.04
C VAL A 35 -8.90 8.07 16.94
N LEU A 36 -9.88 7.24 17.33
CA LEU A 36 -10.96 7.57 18.27
C LEU A 36 -11.02 6.48 19.34
N PHE A 37 -10.88 6.86 20.62
CA PHE A 37 -11.00 5.89 21.70
C PHE A 37 -11.51 6.52 23.00
N SER A 38 -12.51 5.85 23.61
CA SER A 38 -12.98 6.14 24.95
C SER A 38 -12.69 4.97 25.90
N THR A 39 -12.12 5.24 27.08
CA THR A 39 -12.01 4.19 28.09
C THR A 39 -13.38 3.84 28.68
N ASP A 40 -14.23 4.84 28.94
CA ASP A 40 -15.57 4.65 29.48
C ASP A 40 -16.53 5.66 28.84
N GLY A 41 -17.27 5.23 27.83
CA GLY A 41 -18.23 6.04 27.09
C GLY A 41 -18.40 5.56 25.65
N ALA A 42 -19.50 5.95 25.02
CA ALA A 42 -19.78 5.62 23.63
C ALA A 42 -18.90 6.42 22.66
N VAL A 43 -18.61 5.83 21.51
CA VAL A 43 -18.00 6.52 20.36
C VAL A 43 -19.03 6.51 19.24
N SER A 44 -19.54 7.67 18.83
CA SER A 44 -20.65 7.76 17.89
C SER A 44 -20.34 8.71 16.72
N ASN A 45 -20.85 8.36 15.56
CA ASN A 45 -20.73 9.13 14.34
C ASN A 45 -22.09 9.58 13.83
N THR A 46 -22.15 10.76 13.24
CA THR A 46 -23.21 11.23 12.37
C THR A 46 -22.62 11.65 11.03
N GLY A 47 -23.40 11.59 9.97
CA GLY A 47 -22.89 11.90 8.64
C GLY A 47 -21.88 10.87 8.10
N ILE A 48 -21.22 11.19 6.98
CA ILE A 48 -20.23 10.34 6.34
C ILE A 48 -18.85 10.77 6.81
N SER A 49 -18.26 10.01 7.76
CA SER A 49 -16.90 10.23 8.24
C SER A 49 -15.91 9.27 7.56
N GLN A 50 -14.73 9.77 7.24
CA GLN A 50 -13.62 9.00 6.68
C GLN A 50 -12.57 8.79 7.77
N ILE A 51 -12.39 7.55 8.19
CA ILE A 51 -11.54 7.22 9.34
C ILE A 51 -10.42 6.27 8.93
N THR A 52 -9.17 6.67 9.24
CA THR A 52 -7.99 5.80 9.07
C THR A 52 -7.28 5.60 10.41
N GLY A 53 -7.40 4.42 10.96
CA GLY A 53 -6.97 4.00 12.30
C GLY A 53 -8.08 3.27 13.03
N ASN A 54 -7.73 2.63 14.15
CA ASN A 54 -8.72 1.91 14.95
C ASN A 54 -9.68 2.87 15.66
N ILE A 55 -10.90 2.39 15.88
CA ILE A 55 -11.92 3.04 16.70
C ILE A 55 -12.26 2.10 17.85
N GLY A 56 -12.64 2.62 19.01
CA GLY A 56 -13.15 1.72 20.02
C GLY A 56 -13.48 2.36 21.35
N THR A 57 -14.02 1.52 22.20
CA THR A 57 -14.27 1.83 23.60
C THR A 57 -14.05 0.60 24.47
N ASN A 58 -13.51 0.81 25.67
CA ASN A 58 -13.36 -0.29 26.63
C ASN A 58 -14.63 -0.53 27.45
N SER A 59 -15.51 0.49 27.57
CA SER A 59 -16.82 0.37 28.24
C SER A 59 -17.81 1.26 27.50
N GLY A 60 -18.54 0.68 26.54
CA GLY A 60 -19.46 1.41 25.69
C GLY A 60 -19.69 0.68 24.36
N SER A 61 -20.02 1.45 23.33
CA SER A 61 -20.17 0.95 21.97
C SER A 61 -19.74 1.99 20.95
N SER A 62 -19.14 1.54 19.84
CA SER A 62 -18.87 2.33 18.63
C SER A 62 -20.05 2.20 17.67
N THR A 63 -20.67 3.32 17.27
CA THR A 63 -21.91 3.30 16.50
C THR A 63 -21.87 4.23 15.30
N ALA A 64 -22.59 3.84 14.23
CA ALA A 64 -22.81 4.60 13.00
C ALA A 64 -21.55 4.92 12.19
N PHE A 65 -20.48 4.17 12.38
CA PHE A 65 -19.29 4.24 11.52
C PHE A 65 -19.48 3.38 10.27
N GLY A 66 -19.12 3.95 9.12
CA GLY A 66 -19.22 3.31 7.82
C GLY A 66 -17.90 2.63 7.41
N ASN A 67 -17.28 3.15 6.35
CA ASN A 67 -16.01 2.63 5.88
C ASN A 67 -14.87 3.16 6.77
N VAL A 68 -14.28 2.25 7.57
CA VAL A 68 -13.17 2.54 8.46
C VAL A 68 -11.95 1.78 7.95
N ASN A 69 -10.89 2.49 7.65
CA ASN A 69 -9.59 1.87 7.39
C ASN A 69 -8.90 1.54 8.73
N GLY A 70 -9.41 0.56 9.42
CA GLY A 70 -9.00 0.13 10.75
C GLY A 70 -9.98 -0.89 11.32
N VAL A 71 -9.75 -1.29 12.56
CA VAL A 71 -10.61 -2.25 13.29
C VAL A 71 -11.37 -1.52 14.38
N MET A 72 -12.65 -1.90 14.56
CA MET A 72 -13.46 -1.43 15.70
C MET A 72 -13.27 -2.40 16.87
N HIS A 73 -12.80 -1.87 18.00
CA HIS A 73 -12.53 -2.62 19.23
C HIS A 73 -13.42 -2.14 20.36
N ASP A 74 -14.53 -2.83 20.58
CA ASP A 74 -15.47 -2.53 21.66
C ASP A 74 -15.46 -3.66 22.70
N ASN A 75 -15.15 -3.33 23.95
CA ASN A 75 -15.18 -4.26 25.09
C ASN A 75 -14.36 -5.54 24.86
N ASP A 76 -13.21 -5.45 24.18
CA ASP A 76 -12.31 -6.56 23.88
C ASP A 76 -10.93 -6.41 24.56
N GLY A 77 -10.04 -7.41 24.38
CA GLY A 77 -8.69 -7.36 24.95
C GLY A 77 -7.83 -6.21 24.45
N THR A 78 -8.04 -5.76 23.20
CA THR A 78 -7.31 -4.64 22.59
C THR A 78 -7.78 -3.31 23.19
N SER A 79 -9.09 -3.12 23.35
CA SER A 79 -9.64 -1.93 24.00
C SER A 79 -9.27 -1.84 25.48
N ALA A 80 -9.20 -2.99 26.20
CA ALA A 80 -8.72 -3.01 27.59
C ALA A 80 -7.25 -2.60 27.70
N GLN A 81 -6.38 -3.08 26.80
CA GLN A 81 -4.97 -2.69 26.77
C GLN A 81 -4.83 -1.21 26.39
N CYS A 82 -5.62 -0.72 25.43
CA CYS A 82 -5.63 0.69 25.03
C CYS A 82 -6.00 1.60 26.21
N ALA A 83 -7.00 1.23 27.01
CA ALA A 83 -7.39 1.98 28.21
C ALA A 83 -6.25 2.09 29.23
N ALA A 84 -5.52 0.98 29.46
CA ALA A 84 -4.38 0.98 30.36
C ALA A 84 -3.23 1.86 29.85
N ASP A 85 -2.90 1.76 28.56
CA ASP A 85 -1.83 2.53 27.93
C ASP A 85 -2.18 4.03 27.86
N LEU A 86 -3.46 4.36 27.60
CA LEU A 86 -3.96 5.74 27.61
C LEU A 86 -3.77 6.40 28.99
N LEU A 87 -4.07 5.67 30.08
CA LEU A 87 -3.86 6.17 31.42
C LEU A 87 -2.38 6.44 31.72
N ILE A 88 -1.48 5.58 31.23
CA ILE A 88 -0.03 5.78 31.34
C ILE A 88 0.38 7.05 30.59
N ALA A 89 -0.06 7.21 29.32
CA ALA A 89 0.24 8.38 28.52
C ALA A 89 -0.28 9.68 29.15
N TYR A 90 -1.52 9.67 29.66
CA TYR A 90 -2.10 10.80 30.38
C TYR A 90 -1.25 11.19 31.60
N ASN A 91 -0.85 10.21 32.41
CA ASN A 91 -0.02 10.47 33.60
C ASN A 91 1.36 11.03 33.23
N GLN A 92 1.97 10.58 32.16
CA GLN A 92 3.23 11.13 31.65
C GLN A 92 3.07 12.60 31.24
N LEU A 93 2.00 12.92 30.47
CA LEU A 93 1.69 14.31 30.08
C LEU A 93 1.38 15.19 31.32
N ASN A 94 0.65 14.65 32.30
CA ASN A 94 0.29 15.38 33.51
C ASN A 94 1.49 15.69 34.42
N SER A 95 2.49 14.81 34.43
CA SER A 95 3.72 14.99 35.22
C SER A 95 4.81 15.81 34.52
N ALA A 96 4.63 16.13 33.23
CA ALA A 96 5.59 16.91 32.48
C ALA A 96 5.67 18.35 33.00
N ILE A 97 6.88 18.87 33.22
CA ILE A 97 7.11 20.17 33.84
C ILE A 97 6.97 21.28 32.81
N PRO A 98 6.00 22.20 32.94
CA PRO A 98 5.78 23.28 31.98
C PRO A 98 6.98 24.24 31.90
N THR A 99 7.26 24.68 30.66
CA THR A 99 8.29 25.69 30.38
C THR A 99 7.69 27.03 29.97
N PHE A 100 6.43 27.03 29.50
CA PHE A 100 5.74 28.21 29.00
C PHE A 100 4.32 28.31 29.59
N PHE A 101 3.84 29.55 29.76
CA PHE A 101 2.53 29.84 30.35
C PHE A 101 1.78 30.87 29.48
N PRO A 102 1.28 30.45 28.31
CA PRO A 102 0.60 31.39 27.40
C PRO A 102 -0.79 31.79 27.92
N ALA A 103 -1.35 32.82 27.29
CA ALA A 103 -2.75 33.17 27.49
C ALA A 103 -3.68 32.06 27.00
N PRO A 104 -4.92 31.96 27.53
CA PRO A 104 -5.87 30.93 27.14
C PRO A 104 -6.34 31.02 25.67
N LEU A 105 -6.21 32.16 25.02
CA LEU A 105 -6.50 32.34 23.60
C LEU A 105 -5.27 31.90 22.82
N LEU A 106 -5.41 30.80 22.09
CA LEU A 106 -4.39 30.24 21.23
C LEU A 106 -4.75 30.56 19.78
N GLY A 107 -3.75 30.73 18.93
CA GLY A 107 -3.95 31.02 17.51
C GLY A 107 -3.77 32.50 17.20
N ASP A 108 -4.68 33.11 16.43
CA ASP A 108 -4.57 34.47 15.92
C ASP A 108 -3.24 34.74 15.17
N GLY A 109 -2.71 33.74 14.45
CA GLY A 109 -1.43 33.80 13.76
C GLY A 109 -0.21 33.60 14.67
N ALA A 110 -0.38 33.20 15.93
CA ALA A 110 0.72 32.93 16.84
C ALA A 110 1.60 31.75 16.36
N THR A 111 2.90 31.84 16.64
CA THR A 111 3.85 30.77 16.37
C THR A 111 4.45 30.26 17.68
N PHE A 112 4.31 28.96 17.94
CA PHE A 112 4.86 28.30 19.11
C PHE A 112 6.06 27.43 18.73
N LEU A 113 7.04 27.40 19.62
CA LEU A 113 8.27 26.61 19.50
C LEU A 113 8.14 25.30 20.31
N PRO A 114 9.04 24.32 20.11
CA PRO A 114 9.01 23.08 20.90
C PRO A 114 9.08 23.35 22.42
N GLY A 115 8.21 22.67 23.18
CA GLY A 115 8.17 22.85 24.61
C GLY A 115 6.87 22.38 25.26
N ILE A 116 6.75 22.66 26.59
CA ILE A 116 5.60 22.29 27.40
C ILE A 116 4.89 23.57 27.85
N TYR A 117 3.64 23.70 27.45
CA TYR A 117 2.79 24.87 27.62
C TYR A 117 1.70 24.56 28.65
N ALA A 118 1.60 25.31 29.72
CA ALA A 118 0.54 25.18 30.72
C ALA A 118 -0.44 26.35 30.64
N ILE A 119 -1.73 26.03 30.49
CA ILE A 119 -2.85 26.98 30.50
C ILE A 119 -3.71 26.67 31.72
N SER A 120 -3.83 27.63 32.64
CA SER A 120 -4.43 27.44 33.96
C SER A 120 -5.95 27.29 33.99
N GLY A 121 -6.63 27.40 32.86
CA GLY A 121 -8.08 27.29 32.75
C GLY A 121 -8.49 26.73 31.38
N ALA A 122 -9.70 27.07 30.95
CA ALA A 122 -10.16 26.72 29.60
C ALA A 122 -9.35 27.45 28.55
N ALA A 123 -9.09 26.78 27.40
CA ALA A 123 -8.38 27.35 26.26
C ALA A 123 -9.26 27.36 25.01
N ILE A 124 -9.03 28.34 24.15
CA ILE A 124 -9.73 28.49 22.86
C ILE A 124 -8.69 28.62 21.75
N LEU A 125 -8.81 27.76 20.74
CA LEU A 125 -8.10 27.95 19.46
C LEU A 125 -8.96 28.84 18.55
N ASN A 126 -8.39 29.98 18.14
CA ASN A 126 -9.03 30.90 17.23
C ASN A 126 -8.14 31.16 16.02
N LEU A 127 -8.68 31.03 14.81
CA LEU A 127 -7.91 31.16 13.58
C LEU A 127 -6.68 30.22 13.57
N ASP A 128 -5.58 30.68 13.03
CA ASP A 128 -4.39 29.86 12.76
C ASP A 128 -3.40 29.86 13.93
N LEU A 129 -2.93 28.68 14.29
CA LEU A 129 -1.80 28.45 15.18
C LEU A 129 -0.68 27.72 14.45
N THR A 130 0.51 28.30 14.42
CA THR A 130 1.69 27.69 13.84
C THR A 130 2.56 27.01 14.91
N LEU A 131 2.93 25.74 14.68
CA LEU A 131 3.92 25.01 15.48
C LEU A 131 5.19 24.86 14.64
N ASP A 132 6.26 25.55 15.04
CA ASP A 132 7.52 25.61 14.30
C ASP A 132 8.60 24.79 15.01
N ALA A 133 9.01 23.66 14.40
CA ALA A 133 10.02 22.75 14.95
C ALA A 133 11.47 23.26 14.78
N LYS A 134 11.70 24.39 14.12
CA LYS A 134 13.05 24.96 13.87
C LYS A 134 14.01 23.99 13.18
N GLY A 135 13.51 23.06 12.38
CA GLY A 135 14.29 22.07 11.66
C GLY A 135 14.55 20.76 12.43
N ASP A 136 14.05 20.64 13.67
CA ASP A 136 14.15 19.41 14.45
C ASP A 136 12.90 18.53 14.24
N GLU A 137 13.01 17.48 13.46
CA GLU A 137 11.92 16.54 13.20
C GLU A 137 11.46 15.75 14.45
N ASN A 138 12.23 15.77 15.53
CA ASN A 138 11.90 15.14 16.81
C ASN A 138 11.35 16.14 17.83
N ALA A 139 11.17 17.40 17.44
CA ALA A 139 10.62 18.44 18.29
C ALA A 139 9.23 18.06 18.83
N VAL A 140 9.03 18.22 20.14
CA VAL A 140 7.78 17.85 20.83
C VAL A 140 7.09 19.11 21.36
N PHE A 141 5.76 19.15 21.17
CA PHE A 141 4.87 20.19 21.67
C PHE A 141 3.84 19.56 22.60
N ILE A 142 3.79 20.02 23.85
CA ILE A 142 2.83 19.53 24.86
C ILE A 142 2.02 20.70 25.37
N PHE A 143 0.70 20.62 25.29
CA PHE A 143 -0.24 21.59 25.85
C PHE A 143 -0.99 20.96 27.01
N GLN A 144 -0.78 21.49 28.23
CA GLN A 144 -1.50 21.09 29.43
C GLN A 144 -2.57 22.14 29.73
N ILE A 145 -3.82 21.81 29.40
CA ILE A 145 -4.99 22.68 29.56
C ILE A 145 -5.77 22.23 30.79
N GLN A 146 -5.87 23.10 31.81
CA GLN A 146 -6.50 22.79 33.10
C GLN A 146 -8.02 23.02 33.12
N GLY A 147 -8.65 23.07 31.95
CA GLY A 147 -10.08 23.25 31.77
C GLY A 147 -10.52 22.71 30.39
N ALA A 148 -11.66 23.15 29.90
CA ALA A 148 -12.15 22.80 28.60
C ALA A 148 -11.25 23.34 27.47
N PHE A 149 -11.25 22.66 26.33
CA PHE A 149 -10.60 23.14 25.11
C PHE A 149 -11.62 23.24 23.99
N SER A 150 -11.68 24.38 23.33
CA SER A 150 -12.51 24.56 22.15
C SER A 150 -11.72 25.09 20.96
N ALA A 151 -12.08 24.68 19.75
CA ALA A 151 -11.62 25.27 18.50
C ALA A 151 -12.79 25.98 17.83
N ASN A 152 -12.59 27.22 17.42
CA ASN A 152 -13.57 27.97 16.66
C ASN A 152 -13.68 27.43 15.22
N ALA A 153 -14.78 27.74 14.53
CA ALA A 153 -14.99 27.31 13.16
C ALA A 153 -13.82 27.74 12.25
N ALA A 154 -13.41 26.82 11.38
CA ALA A 154 -12.29 26.99 10.45
C ALA A 154 -10.95 27.38 11.09
N SER A 155 -10.75 27.10 12.38
CA SER A 155 -9.42 27.24 13.01
C SER A 155 -8.49 26.14 12.53
N GLU A 156 -7.21 26.47 12.31
CA GLU A 156 -6.23 25.51 11.78
C GLU A 156 -4.92 25.51 12.57
N ILE A 157 -4.34 24.32 12.76
CA ILE A 157 -2.98 24.15 13.28
C ILE A 157 -2.04 23.88 12.12
N HIS A 158 -1.08 24.75 11.88
CA HIS A 158 -0.04 24.62 10.88
C HIS A 158 1.23 24.02 11.49
N LEU A 159 1.78 22.99 10.84
CA LEU A 159 3.07 22.39 11.20
C LEU A 159 4.13 22.87 10.21
N THR A 160 5.20 23.47 10.71
CA THR A 160 6.27 24.04 9.89
C THR A 160 7.67 23.59 10.34
N ASN A 161 8.65 23.72 9.43
CA ASN A 161 10.06 23.46 9.68
C ASN A 161 10.34 22.10 10.34
N GLY A 162 9.67 21.02 9.88
CA GLY A 162 9.86 19.67 10.38
C GLY A 162 8.96 19.26 11.55
N ALA A 163 8.04 20.09 12.01
CA ALA A 163 7.05 19.71 13.01
C ALA A 163 6.16 18.57 12.48
N LYS A 164 5.89 17.57 13.35
CA LYS A 164 5.08 16.39 13.02
C LYS A 164 3.90 16.26 13.97
N ALA A 165 2.73 15.92 13.45
CA ALA A 165 1.51 15.76 14.24
C ALA A 165 1.65 14.71 15.36
N CYS A 166 2.46 13.67 15.18
CA CYS A 166 2.73 12.66 16.20
C CYS A 166 3.49 13.18 17.43
N ASN A 167 4.15 14.31 17.31
CA ASN A 167 4.91 14.95 18.39
C ASN A 167 4.13 16.12 19.01
N VAL A 168 2.83 16.26 18.71
CA VAL A 168 1.95 17.29 19.29
C VAL A 168 0.93 16.61 20.20
N PHE A 169 0.86 17.06 21.45
CA PHE A 169 0.00 16.48 22.50
C PHE A 169 -0.79 17.56 23.22
N TRP A 170 -2.11 17.32 23.32
CA TRP A 170 -3.07 18.18 24.00
C TRP A 170 -3.67 17.41 25.18
N LYS A 171 -3.20 17.67 26.40
CA LYS A 171 -3.76 17.12 27.63
C LYS A 171 -4.79 18.10 28.16
N VAL A 172 -6.07 17.68 28.27
CA VAL A 172 -7.21 18.55 28.56
C VAL A 172 -7.98 18.03 29.78
N GLU A 173 -8.18 18.89 30.76
CA GLU A 173 -8.96 18.60 31.99
C GLU A 173 -10.41 19.04 31.85
N GLY A 174 -11.07 18.71 30.78
CA GLY A 174 -12.47 19.08 30.50
C GLY A 174 -12.93 18.76 29.10
N LEU A 175 -14.13 19.24 28.79
CA LEU A 175 -14.76 19.07 27.50
C LEU A 175 -13.83 19.56 26.38
N VAL A 176 -13.70 18.74 25.32
CA VAL A 176 -13.13 19.16 24.06
C VAL A 176 -14.25 19.37 23.04
N SER A 177 -14.32 20.55 22.44
CA SER A 177 -15.34 20.87 21.44
C SER A 177 -14.71 21.57 20.24
N MET A 178 -14.81 20.98 19.09
CA MET A 178 -14.34 21.55 17.82
C MET A 178 -15.54 22.01 17.01
N ALA A 179 -15.55 23.27 16.60
CA ALA A 179 -16.56 23.81 15.73
C ALA A 179 -16.30 23.42 14.28
N SER A 180 -17.34 23.36 13.46
CA SER A 180 -17.28 22.85 12.09
C SER A 180 -16.15 23.41 11.24
N GLY A 181 -15.48 22.52 10.49
CA GLY A 181 -14.41 22.85 9.56
C GLY A 181 -13.08 23.19 10.21
N SER A 182 -12.87 22.85 11.48
CA SER A 182 -11.57 23.01 12.14
C SER A 182 -10.56 21.95 11.70
N ILE A 183 -9.28 22.32 11.66
CA ILE A 183 -8.17 21.42 11.28
C ILE A 183 -7.23 21.27 12.46
N MET A 184 -7.31 20.11 13.10
CA MET A 184 -6.53 19.79 14.29
C MET A 184 -5.37 18.85 13.97
N ARG A 185 -4.26 19.07 14.68
CA ARG A 185 -3.05 18.25 14.55
C ARG A 185 -2.60 17.78 15.93
N GLY A 186 -2.26 16.47 16.01
CA GLY A 186 -1.73 15.88 17.24
C GLY A 186 -2.71 15.00 17.99
N THR A 187 -2.24 14.46 19.12
CA THR A 187 -3.02 13.58 19.99
C THR A 187 -3.67 14.40 21.09
N ILE A 188 -4.99 14.39 21.17
CA ILE A 188 -5.81 15.01 22.20
C ILE A 188 -6.19 13.94 23.21
N ILE A 189 -5.89 14.16 24.47
CA ILE A 189 -6.30 13.31 25.59
C ILE A 189 -7.14 14.14 26.56
N ALA A 190 -8.45 13.87 26.56
CA ALA A 190 -9.38 14.46 27.52
C ALA A 190 -9.45 13.60 28.79
N ASN A 191 -9.42 14.22 29.95
CA ASN A 191 -9.56 13.53 31.22
C ASN A 191 -10.97 13.68 31.79
N ASN A 192 -11.65 12.56 31.99
CA ASN A 192 -13.02 12.51 32.49
C ASN A 192 -14.01 13.47 31.78
N ALA A 193 -13.88 13.57 30.45
CA ALA A 193 -14.67 14.52 29.68
C ALA A 193 -14.96 14.03 28.26
N ALA A 194 -16.07 14.49 27.72
CA ALA A 194 -16.48 14.20 26.36
C ALA A 194 -15.61 14.94 25.32
N ILE A 195 -15.58 14.41 24.10
CA ILE A 195 -14.98 15.04 22.94
C ILE A 195 -16.03 15.14 21.81
N ILE A 196 -16.18 16.34 21.25
CA ILE A 196 -17.11 16.63 20.16
C ILE A 196 -16.32 17.19 18.99
N MET A 197 -16.43 16.55 17.83
CA MET A 197 -15.88 17.05 16.58
C MET A 197 -17.04 17.45 15.65
N GLY A 198 -17.00 18.69 15.19
CA GLY A 198 -18.02 19.28 14.34
C GLY A 198 -17.96 18.80 12.88
N SER A 199 -19.00 19.15 12.13
CA SER A 199 -19.12 18.72 10.74
C SER A 199 -18.00 19.26 9.86
N GLY A 200 -17.34 18.35 9.12
CA GLY A 200 -16.24 18.69 8.23
C GLY A 200 -14.90 18.94 8.92
N ASP A 201 -14.77 18.60 10.20
CA ASP A 201 -13.47 18.69 10.90
C ASP A 201 -12.45 17.73 10.30
N VAL A 202 -11.19 18.17 10.28
CA VAL A 202 -10.05 17.36 9.86
C VAL A 202 -9.13 17.14 11.08
N LEU A 203 -8.79 15.88 11.33
CA LEU A 203 -7.86 15.48 12.38
C LEU A 203 -6.71 14.64 11.81
N GLU A 204 -5.51 15.20 11.79
CA GLU A 204 -4.29 14.39 11.71
C GLU A 204 -3.80 14.13 13.12
N GLY A 205 -4.24 13.03 13.73
CA GLY A 205 -3.98 12.83 15.14
C GLY A 205 -4.84 11.75 15.75
N ARG A 206 -5.15 11.95 17.04
CA ARG A 206 -6.00 11.08 17.84
C ARG A 206 -6.87 11.90 18.76
N VAL A 207 -8.10 11.48 18.97
CA VAL A 207 -8.94 11.96 20.08
C VAL A 207 -9.25 10.79 21.02
N LEU A 208 -8.74 10.89 22.23
CA LEU A 208 -8.76 9.85 23.24
C LEU A 208 -9.32 10.44 24.54
N THR A 209 -10.18 9.70 25.25
CA THR A 209 -10.68 10.14 26.55
C THR A 209 -10.58 9.04 27.60
N THR A 210 -10.21 9.43 28.83
CA THR A 210 -10.19 8.50 29.97
C THR A 210 -11.59 8.15 30.47
N ALA A 211 -12.56 9.06 30.28
CA ALA A 211 -13.99 8.78 30.45
C ALA A 211 -14.82 9.88 29.78
N GLY A 212 -15.90 9.50 29.12
CA GLY A 212 -16.80 10.40 28.39
C GLY A 212 -17.05 9.95 26.96
N ALA A 213 -18.14 10.41 26.38
CA ALA A 213 -18.48 10.08 25.02
C ALA A 213 -17.58 10.82 24.01
N ILE A 214 -17.35 10.18 22.85
CA ILE A 214 -16.80 10.84 21.68
C ILE A 214 -17.89 10.89 20.61
N THR A 215 -18.20 12.09 20.11
CA THR A 215 -19.14 12.30 19.01
C THR A 215 -18.43 12.99 17.85
N VAL A 216 -18.60 12.46 16.64
CA VAL A 216 -18.05 13.04 15.42
C VAL A 216 -19.14 13.18 14.36
N ASP A 217 -19.04 14.19 13.50
CA ASP A 217 -20.02 14.44 12.45
C ASP A 217 -19.30 14.74 11.12
N ALA A 218 -19.41 13.82 10.15
CA ALA A 218 -18.85 13.95 8.80
C ALA A 218 -17.39 14.42 8.82
N VAL A 219 -16.52 13.77 9.61
CA VAL A 219 -15.12 14.15 9.81
C VAL A 219 -14.16 13.37 8.92
N LEU A 220 -12.99 13.96 8.61
CA LEU A 220 -11.82 13.26 8.11
C LEU A 220 -10.81 13.11 9.25
N ALA A 221 -10.61 11.88 9.75
CA ALA A 221 -9.67 11.65 10.85
C ALA A 221 -8.72 10.48 10.55
N TYR A 222 -7.44 10.69 10.78
CA TYR A 222 -6.41 9.68 10.55
C TYR A 222 -5.27 9.80 11.56
N THR A 223 -4.71 8.62 11.93
CA THR A 223 -3.51 8.58 12.78
C THR A 223 -2.33 9.24 12.08
N PRO A 224 -1.47 9.99 12.79
CA PRO A 224 -0.34 10.71 12.18
C PRO A 224 0.58 9.78 11.39
N ILE A 225 1.02 10.24 10.22
CA ILE A 225 1.88 9.49 9.30
C ILE A 225 3.36 9.81 9.60
N GLY A 226 4.24 8.81 9.44
CA GLY A 226 5.70 9.01 9.50
C GLY A 226 6.30 9.13 10.89
N CYS A 227 5.67 8.58 11.92
CA CYS A 227 6.01 8.76 13.32
C CYS A 227 6.48 7.48 14.02
N GLY A 228 7.37 6.74 13.40
CA GLY A 228 7.97 5.55 14.03
C GLY A 228 7.08 4.31 14.04
N SER A 229 5.86 4.38 13.50
CA SER A 229 5.09 3.18 13.18
C SER A 229 5.82 2.41 12.08
N PRO A 230 5.94 1.08 12.15
CA PRO A 230 6.53 0.31 11.07
C PRO A 230 5.78 0.62 9.78
N THR A 231 6.51 0.94 8.70
CA THR A 231 5.89 1.14 7.39
C THR A 231 5.20 -0.14 6.97
N LEU A 232 3.91 -0.05 6.68
CA LEU A 232 3.14 -1.20 6.24
C LEU A 232 3.62 -1.67 4.87
N THR A 233 3.70 -2.98 4.69
CA THR A 233 4.06 -3.61 3.42
C THR A 233 2.85 -4.11 2.65
N GLY A 234 1.74 -4.35 3.36
CA GLY A 234 0.58 -5.07 2.82
C GLY A 234 0.88 -6.54 2.55
N PRO A 235 -0.01 -7.25 1.85
CA PRO A 235 0.18 -8.64 1.46
C PRO A 235 1.30 -8.81 0.43
N VAL A 236 1.72 -10.05 0.19
CA VAL A 236 2.63 -10.35 -0.93
C VAL A 236 1.89 -10.16 -2.25
N ALA A 237 2.52 -9.53 -3.23
CA ALA A 237 1.94 -9.35 -4.55
C ALA A 237 1.77 -10.71 -5.28
N PRO A 238 0.72 -10.92 -6.09
CA PRO A 238 0.61 -12.10 -6.94
C PRO A 238 1.70 -12.14 -8.00
N ASP A 239 2.14 -13.35 -8.36
CA ASP A 239 2.94 -13.52 -9.57
C ASP A 239 2.01 -13.44 -10.79
N LEU A 240 2.13 -12.38 -11.55
CA LEU A 240 1.31 -12.14 -12.74
C LEU A 240 1.69 -13.03 -13.92
N ALA A 241 2.87 -13.63 -13.95
CA ALA A 241 3.36 -14.47 -15.03
C ALA A 241 3.06 -13.87 -16.42
N SER A 242 2.46 -14.63 -17.35
CA SER A 242 2.13 -14.15 -18.68
C SER A 242 1.04 -13.07 -18.72
N THR A 243 0.20 -12.96 -17.67
CA THR A 243 -0.82 -11.89 -17.60
C THR A 243 -0.19 -10.50 -17.50
N SER A 244 1.08 -10.41 -17.07
CA SER A 244 1.81 -9.15 -16.98
C SER A 244 1.99 -8.44 -18.33
N CYS A 245 1.89 -9.16 -19.45
CA CYS A 245 1.99 -8.61 -20.80
C CYS A 245 0.70 -7.96 -21.29
N TYR A 246 -0.43 -8.46 -20.82
CA TYR A 246 -1.72 -8.00 -21.29
C TYR A 246 -2.23 -6.81 -20.47
N THR A 247 -2.64 -5.77 -21.17
CA THR A 247 -3.37 -4.65 -20.56
C THR A 247 -4.87 -4.93 -20.56
N LEU A 248 -5.39 -5.52 -21.62
CA LEU A 248 -6.80 -5.85 -21.78
C LEU A 248 -6.91 -7.33 -22.17
N PHE A 249 -7.53 -8.16 -21.33
CA PHE A 249 -7.64 -9.59 -21.62
C PHE A 249 -8.92 -10.20 -21.06
N SER A 250 -9.51 -11.10 -21.87
CA SER A 250 -10.56 -12.00 -21.42
C SER A 250 -10.16 -13.46 -21.65
N ALA A 251 -10.26 -14.29 -20.61
CA ALA A 251 -10.02 -15.72 -20.80
C ALA A 251 -11.17 -16.41 -21.55
N ASN A 252 -12.41 -15.91 -21.38
CA ASN A 252 -13.59 -16.46 -22.03
C ASN A 252 -14.62 -15.36 -22.32
N GLY A 253 -14.49 -14.70 -23.47
CA GLY A 253 -15.39 -13.64 -23.93
C GLY A 253 -14.71 -12.76 -24.98
N ALA A 254 -15.48 -12.00 -25.73
CA ALA A 254 -14.95 -11.06 -26.72
C ALA A 254 -14.26 -9.86 -26.04
N VAL A 255 -13.23 -9.33 -26.70
CA VAL A 255 -12.59 -8.06 -26.33
C VAL A 255 -12.84 -7.07 -27.45
N THR A 256 -13.67 -6.07 -27.19
CA THR A 256 -14.19 -5.16 -28.20
C THR A 256 -13.90 -3.71 -27.86
N ASN A 257 -13.66 -2.91 -28.88
CA ASN A 257 -13.44 -1.48 -28.74
C ASN A 257 -14.37 -0.69 -29.64
N THR A 258 -14.83 0.44 -29.13
CA THR A 258 -15.47 1.51 -29.89
C THR A 258 -14.76 2.84 -29.61
N GLY A 259 -14.75 3.73 -30.59
CA GLY A 259 -14.04 5.00 -30.47
C GLY A 259 -12.50 4.86 -30.49
N ILE A 260 -11.81 5.95 -30.20
CA ILE A 260 -10.35 6.04 -30.28
C ILE A 260 -9.77 5.61 -28.93
N THR A 261 -9.24 4.39 -28.85
CA THR A 261 -8.61 3.84 -27.65
C THR A 261 -7.11 3.66 -27.88
N THR A 262 -6.30 4.21 -26.96
CA THR A 262 -4.84 4.04 -26.96
C THR A 262 -4.46 2.99 -25.91
N VAL A 263 -3.71 1.97 -26.31
CA VAL A 263 -3.27 0.89 -25.43
C VAL A 263 -1.75 0.76 -25.42
N LYS A 264 -1.16 0.75 -24.24
CA LYS A 264 0.23 0.34 -24.03
C LYS A 264 0.24 -1.06 -23.41
N GLY A 265 0.60 -2.07 -24.23
CA GLY A 265 0.60 -3.47 -23.85
C GLY A 265 -0.28 -4.30 -24.76
N ASP A 266 -0.36 -5.60 -24.47
CA ASP A 266 -1.08 -6.55 -25.29
C ASP A 266 -2.60 -6.49 -25.07
N VAL A 267 -3.34 -6.80 -26.14
CA VAL A 267 -4.80 -6.92 -26.13
C VAL A 267 -5.18 -8.28 -26.70
N GLY A 268 -6.07 -9.01 -26.04
CA GLY A 268 -6.47 -10.30 -26.57
C GLY A 268 -7.54 -11.01 -25.77
N THR A 269 -7.99 -12.13 -26.35
CA THR A 269 -8.87 -13.08 -25.71
C THR A 269 -8.44 -14.51 -26.03
N ASN A 270 -8.69 -15.43 -25.10
CA ASN A 270 -8.48 -16.86 -25.37
C ASN A 270 -9.70 -17.52 -26.06
N ALA A 271 -10.90 -16.97 -25.85
CA ALA A 271 -12.12 -17.47 -26.49
C ALA A 271 -13.04 -16.29 -26.81
N GLY A 272 -13.29 -16.06 -28.10
CA GLY A 272 -14.07 -14.93 -28.63
C GLY A 272 -13.29 -14.16 -29.69
N ALA A 273 -13.70 -12.95 -29.97
CA ALA A 273 -13.04 -12.10 -30.98
C ALA A 273 -12.40 -10.86 -30.31
N THR A 274 -11.22 -10.48 -30.78
CA THR A 274 -10.61 -9.18 -30.49
C THR A 274 -10.88 -8.25 -31.66
N THR A 275 -11.68 -7.18 -31.45
CA THR A 275 -12.15 -6.32 -32.55
C THR A 275 -12.17 -4.83 -32.16
N GLY A 276 -12.08 -3.96 -33.16
CA GLY A 276 -12.24 -2.51 -33.01
C GLY A 276 -10.99 -1.76 -32.54
N TYR A 277 -9.87 -2.43 -32.35
CA TYR A 277 -8.59 -1.80 -31.99
C TYR A 277 -7.79 -1.45 -33.24
N ASP A 278 -7.30 -0.21 -33.28
CA ASP A 278 -6.36 0.23 -34.32
C ASP A 278 -4.94 -0.22 -33.94
N PRO A 279 -4.27 -1.02 -34.78
CA PRO A 279 -2.89 -1.46 -34.51
C PRO A 279 -1.88 -0.32 -34.31
N LEU A 280 -2.15 0.87 -34.85
CA LEU A 280 -1.29 2.04 -34.68
C LEU A 280 -1.40 2.66 -33.27
N LEU A 281 -2.50 2.38 -32.57
CA LEU A 281 -2.77 2.87 -31.22
C LEU A 281 -2.52 1.83 -30.12
N VAL A 282 -2.13 0.61 -30.50
CA VAL A 282 -1.74 -0.46 -29.57
C VAL A 282 -0.22 -0.64 -29.64
N SER A 283 0.50 -0.27 -28.59
CA SER A 283 1.97 -0.41 -28.56
C SER A 283 2.45 -1.84 -28.29
N GLY A 284 1.55 -2.73 -27.87
CA GLY A 284 1.76 -4.16 -27.74
C GLY A 284 1.24 -4.93 -28.94
N LYS A 285 0.92 -6.20 -28.72
CA LYS A 285 0.36 -7.09 -29.74
C LYS A 285 -1.16 -7.21 -29.56
N ILE A 286 -1.90 -7.20 -30.69
CA ILE A 286 -3.29 -7.61 -30.74
C ILE A 286 -3.31 -9.11 -31.05
N HIS A 287 -3.74 -9.91 -30.08
CA HIS A 287 -3.78 -11.37 -30.19
C HIS A 287 -5.12 -11.80 -30.81
N LEU A 288 -5.02 -12.37 -32.00
CA LEU A 288 -6.15 -12.98 -32.72
C LEU A 288 -6.09 -14.49 -32.53
N ILE A 289 -7.19 -15.12 -32.17
CA ILE A 289 -7.25 -16.57 -32.00
C ILE A 289 -7.30 -17.29 -33.37
N PRO A 290 -6.69 -18.47 -33.44
CA PRO A 290 -6.01 -19.24 -32.41
C PRO A 290 -4.60 -18.68 -32.10
N ASP A 291 -4.30 -18.46 -30.80
CA ASP A 291 -2.98 -18.03 -30.33
C ASP A 291 -2.64 -18.77 -29.01
N VAL A 292 -1.55 -19.54 -28.99
CA VAL A 292 -1.13 -20.33 -27.82
C VAL A 292 -0.85 -19.44 -26.60
N SER A 293 -0.38 -18.21 -26.82
CA SER A 293 -0.07 -17.28 -25.71
C SER A 293 -1.32 -16.87 -24.95
N THR A 294 -2.48 -16.80 -25.60
CA THR A 294 -3.74 -16.47 -24.93
C THR A 294 -4.23 -17.60 -24.03
N ALA A 295 -4.00 -18.87 -24.39
CA ALA A 295 -4.31 -20.00 -23.54
C ALA A 295 -3.42 -20.05 -22.29
N ILE A 296 -2.14 -19.72 -22.43
CA ILE A 296 -1.21 -19.59 -21.31
C ILE A 296 -1.66 -18.45 -20.38
N CYS A 297 -2.00 -17.29 -20.96
CA CYS A 297 -2.49 -16.14 -20.21
C CYS A 297 -3.78 -16.47 -19.43
N ALA A 298 -4.72 -17.19 -20.03
CA ALA A 298 -5.95 -17.61 -19.37
C ALA A 298 -5.67 -18.53 -18.16
N ALA A 299 -4.73 -19.47 -18.30
CA ALA A 299 -4.33 -20.36 -17.21
C ALA A 299 -3.62 -19.59 -16.08
N ASP A 300 -2.74 -18.64 -16.40
CA ASP A 300 -2.05 -17.82 -15.41
C ASP A 300 -3.02 -16.83 -14.74
N LEU A 301 -3.98 -16.26 -15.46
CA LEU A 301 -5.02 -15.41 -14.88
C LEU A 301 -5.83 -16.15 -13.81
N LEU A 302 -6.15 -17.41 -14.04
CA LEU A 302 -6.85 -18.23 -13.05
C LEU A 302 -6.00 -18.43 -11.78
N LYS A 303 -4.67 -18.59 -11.92
CA LYS A 303 -3.75 -18.66 -10.77
C LYS A 303 -3.71 -17.34 -10.00
N VAL A 304 -3.60 -16.21 -10.72
CA VAL A 304 -3.64 -14.86 -10.11
C VAL A 304 -4.94 -14.66 -9.33
N TYR A 305 -6.08 -14.95 -9.96
CA TYR A 305 -7.37 -14.87 -9.30
C TYR A 305 -7.44 -15.75 -8.04
N THR A 306 -7.04 -17.02 -8.15
CA THR A 306 -7.06 -17.96 -7.03
C THR A 306 -6.20 -17.45 -5.88
N TYR A 307 -5.00 -16.95 -6.16
CA TYR A 307 -4.13 -16.36 -5.16
C TYR A 307 -4.81 -15.17 -4.45
N LEU A 308 -5.32 -14.19 -5.21
CA LEU A 308 -5.99 -13.03 -4.63
C LEU A 308 -7.23 -13.40 -3.82
N ASN A 309 -7.95 -14.46 -4.21
CA ASN A 309 -9.13 -14.95 -3.51
C ASN A 309 -8.81 -15.69 -2.21
N THR A 310 -7.62 -16.27 -2.09
CA THR A 310 -7.17 -17.00 -0.89
C THR A 310 -6.52 -16.10 0.16
N LEU A 311 -6.20 -14.85 -0.17
CA LEU A 311 -5.64 -13.91 0.79
C LEU A 311 -6.64 -13.63 1.91
N PRO A 312 -6.22 -13.77 3.18
CA PRO A 312 -7.05 -13.34 4.29
C PRO A 312 -7.26 -11.82 4.23
N SER A 313 -8.45 -11.37 4.53
CA SER A 313 -8.73 -9.94 4.65
C SER A 313 -8.27 -9.42 6.01
N ASP A 314 -7.58 -8.28 6.01
CA ASP A 314 -7.17 -7.57 7.22
C ASP A 314 -8.31 -6.67 7.71
N ILE A 315 -9.01 -6.03 6.77
CA ILE A 315 -10.01 -4.99 7.05
C ILE A 315 -11.25 -5.22 6.19
N GLU A 316 -12.42 -5.22 6.83
CA GLU A 316 -13.71 -5.22 6.13
C GLU A 316 -14.24 -3.79 6.01
N LEU A 317 -14.54 -3.35 4.77
CA LEU A 317 -15.25 -2.11 4.50
C LEU A 317 -16.75 -2.38 4.47
N LEU A 318 -17.47 -1.84 5.46
CA LEU A 318 -18.84 -2.23 5.76
C LEU A 318 -19.89 -1.61 4.82
N TYR A 319 -19.55 -0.50 4.13
CA TYR A 319 -20.48 0.23 3.26
C TYR A 319 -19.96 0.31 1.82
N PRO A 320 -20.05 -0.81 1.07
CA PRO A 320 -19.55 -0.86 -0.30
C PRO A 320 -20.17 0.18 -1.25
N ALA A 321 -21.45 0.50 -1.05
CA ALA A 321 -22.17 1.50 -1.86
C ALA A 321 -21.72 2.95 -1.61
N GLN A 322 -20.89 3.18 -0.60
CA GLN A 322 -20.30 4.47 -0.25
C GLN A 322 -18.76 4.42 -0.34
N PHE A 323 -18.22 3.51 -1.12
CA PHE A 323 -16.79 3.37 -1.28
C PHE A 323 -16.22 4.58 -2.04
N GLY A 324 -15.09 5.08 -1.61
CA GLY A 324 -14.50 6.32 -2.13
C GLY A 324 -14.77 7.51 -1.19
N ASN A 325 -15.33 8.60 -1.71
CA ASN A 325 -15.61 9.83 -0.92
C ASN A 325 -14.41 10.28 -0.08
N ASP A 326 -13.24 10.30 -0.71
CA ASP A 326 -11.95 10.68 -0.13
C ASP A 326 -11.39 9.73 0.95
N LEU A 327 -11.89 8.48 1.04
CA LEU A 327 -11.33 7.46 1.91
C LEU A 327 -9.85 7.23 1.61
N VAL A 328 -9.02 7.25 2.65
CA VAL A 328 -7.57 6.96 2.57
C VAL A 328 -7.34 5.52 3.02
N LEU A 329 -6.81 4.69 2.12
CA LEU A 329 -6.43 3.30 2.41
C LEU A 329 -4.91 3.20 2.61
N THR A 330 -4.50 2.37 3.56
CA THR A 330 -3.11 1.99 3.82
C THR A 330 -2.82 0.58 3.27
N PRO A 331 -1.56 0.11 3.18
CA PRO A 331 -1.25 -1.21 2.62
C PRO A 331 -1.84 -2.37 3.41
N HIS A 332 -2.96 -2.94 2.91
CA HIS A 332 -3.68 -4.07 3.51
C HIS A 332 -4.43 -4.88 2.44
N THR A 333 -5.00 -6.00 2.86
CA THR A 333 -6.05 -6.72 2.14
C THR A 333 -7.41 -6.29 2.67
N TYR A 334 -8.17 -5.59 1.84
CA TYR A 334 -9.53 -5.12 2.14
C TYR A 334 -10.58 -6.07 1.57
N VAL A 335 -11.69 -6.23 2.27
CA VAL A 335 -12.86 -6.96 1.75
C VAL A 335 -14.12 -6.11 1.82
N MET A 336 -14.89 -6.13 0.75
CA MET A 336 -16.28 -5.67 0.68
C MET A 336 -17.16 -6.86 0.32
N LYS A 337 -18.13 -7.18 1.17
CA LYS A 337 -18.95 -8.41 1.03
C LYS A 337 -20.13 -8.28 0.06
N ALA A 338 -20.27 -7.15 -0.61
CA ALA A 338 -21.32 -6.86 -1.57
C ALA A 338 -20.77 -6.06 -2.77
N ALA A 339 -21.62 -5.77 -3.74
CA ALA A 339 -21.30 -4.88 -4.84
C ALA A 339 -20.89 -3.49 -4.32
N ALA A 340 -19.87 -2.90 -4.94
CA ALA A 340 -19.32 -1.63 -4.53
C ALA A 340 -19.50 -0.56 -5.63
N GLU A 341 -19.69 0.69 -5.18
CA GLU A 341 -19.66 1.86 -6.03
C GLU A 341 -18.57 2.82 -5.55
N LEU A 342 -17.57 3.07 -6.42
CA LEU A 342 -16.56 4.09 -6.17
C LEU A 342 -17.12 5.45 -6.56
N THR A 343 -17.37 6.29 -5.56
CA THR A 343 -17.84 7.67 -5.72
C THR A 343 -16.72 8.64 -5.33
N GLY A 344 -16.50 9.68 -6.14
CA GLY A 344 -15.43 10.65 -5.88
C GLY A 344 -14.05 10.02 -5.94
N SER A 345 -13.23 10.21 -4.93
CA SER A 345 -11.85 9.70 -4.88
C SER A 345 -11.66 8.65 -3.79
N VAL A 346 -10.77 7.70 -4.05
CA VAL A 346 -10.12 6.87 -3.02
C VAL A 346 -8.61 7.10 -3.11
N TYR A 347 -7.98 7.28 -1.96
CA TYR A 347 -6.54 7.52 -1.86
C TYR A 347 -5.84 6.26 -1.36
N LEU A 348 -4.78 5.84 -2.05
CA LEU A 348 -3.93 4.73 -1.64
C LEU A 348 -2.61 5.30 -1.14
N ASN A 349 -2.40 5.28 0.17
CA ASN A 349 -1.26 5.88 0.84
C ASN A 349 -0.24 4.82 1.24
N ALA A 350 0.88 4.74 0.54
CA ALA A 350 1.95 3.77 0.81
C ALA A 350 2.85 4.16 1.99
N GLN A 351 2.60 5.27 2.67
CA GLN A 351 3.39 5.72 3.83
C GLN A 351 4.90 5.81 3.57
N GLY A 352 5.30 6.14 2.34
CA GLY A 352 6.69 6.22 1.91
C GLY A 352 7.29 4.89 1.40
N ASN A 353 6.56 3.77 1.48
CA ASN A 353 7.02 2.47 1.02
C ASN A 353 6.62 2.21 -0.44
N ALA A 354 7.53 2.43 -1.38
CA ALA A 354 7.28 2.20 -2.81
C ALA A 354 6.99 0.72 -3.19
N ASN A 355 7.24 -0.22 -2.28
CA ASN A 355 6.95 -1.65 -2.47
C ASN A 355 5.65 -2.08 -1.77
N ALA A 356 4.93 -1.16 -1.13
CA ALA A 356 3.67 -1.46 -0.47
C ALA A 356 2.62 -1.99 -1.44
N VAL A 357 1.90 -3.03 -1.02
CA VAL A 357 0.88 -3.72 -1.82
C VAL A 357 -0.50 -3.47 -1.23
N PHE A 358 -1.46 -3.19 -2.10
CA PHE A 358 -2.86 -3.02 -1.77
C PHE A 358 -3.67 -4.08 -2.50
N VAL A 359 -4.51 -4.81 -1.78
CA VAL A 359 -5.46 -5.75 -2.36
C VAL A 359 -6.86 -5.38 -1.91
N ILE A 360 -7.76 -5.16 -2.87
CA ILE A 360 -9.16 -4.83 -2.61
C ILE A 360 -10.03 -5.95 -3.19
N GLN A 361 -10.61 -6.76 -2.30
CA GLN A 361 -11.51 -7.85 -2.65
C GLN A 361 -12.95 -7.35 -2.60
N ILE A 362 -13.68 -7.45 -3.71
CA ILE A 362 -15.09 -7.08 -3.81
C ILE A 362 -15.88 -8.34 -4.15
N ASN A 363 -16.69 -8.82 -3.22
CA ASN A 363 -17.53 -10.00 -3.39
C ASN A 363 -18.88 -9.63 -4.05
N GLY A 364 -18.79 -8.92 -5.16
CA GLY A 364 -19.90 -8.42 -5.96
C GLY A 364 -19.37 -7.63 -7.15
N ALA A 365 -20.23 -6.91 -7.85
CA ALA A 365 -19.86 -6.03 -8.96
C ALA A 365 -19.14 -4.76 -8.45
N LEU A 366 -18.32 -4.17 -9.30
CA LEU A 366 -17.75 -2.83 -9.08
C LEU A 366 -18.27 -1.87 -10.15
N SER A 367 -18.83 -0.76 -9.71
CA SER A 367 -19.10 0.41 -10.56
C SER A 367 -18.37 1.64 -10.06
N THR A 368 -18.20 2.63 -10.92
CA THR A 368 -17.74 3.96 -10.50
C THR A 368 -18.77 5.01 -10.88
N SER A 369 -18.85 6.11 -10.14
CA SER A 369 -19.49 7.31 -10.64
C SER A 369 -18.60 7.96 -11.72
N THR A 370 -19.12 8.94 -12.46
CA THR A 370 -18.32 9.71 -13.42
C THR A 370 -17.25 10.53 -12.68
N TYR A 371 -16.07 10.70 -13.31
CA TYR A 371 -14.93 11.42 -12.76
C TYR A 371 -14.36 10.85 -11.47
N SER A 372 -14.69 9.61 -11.10
CA SER A 372 -14.10 8.94 -9.92
C SER A 372 -12.61 8.69 -10.12
N LYS A 373 -11.86 8.73 -9.02
CA LYS A 373 -10.40 8.61 -9.08
C LYS A 373 -9.84 7.66 -8.04
N VAL A 374 -8.93 6.81 -8.47
CA VAL A 374 -7.99 6.11 -7.59
C VAL A 374 -6.69 6.93 -7.58
N ILE A 375 -6.36 7.52 -6.45
CA ILE A 375 -5.23 8.45 -6.29
C ILE A 375 -4.12 7.76 -5.49
N LEU A 376 -2.90 7.75 -6.03
CA LEU A 376 -1.74 7.16 -5.37
C LEU A 376 -0.97 8.24 -4.61
N MET A 377 -0.65 7.96 -3.34
CA MET A 377 0.02 8.90 -2.44
C MET A 377 1.27 8.28 -1.81
N ASN A 378 2.21 9.13 -1.42
CA ASN A 378 3.37 8.77 -0.59
C ASN A 378 4.10 7.52 -1.06
N GLY A 379 4.38 7.45 -2.38
CA GLY A 379 5.14 6.37 -2.97
C GLY A 379 4.32 5.16 -3.43
N ALA A 380 2.99 5.16 -3.30
CA ALA A 380 2.14 4.10 -3.84
C ALA A 380 2.32 3.98 -5.35
N GLN A 381 2.35 2.74 -5.85
CA GLN A 381 2.56 2.46 -7.27
C GLN A 381 1.42 1.59 -7.80
N SER A 382 0.88 1.93 -8.96
CA SER A 382 -0.24 1.21 -9.59
C SER A 382 0.06 -0.28 -9.85
N LYS A 383 1.33 -0.63 -10.09
CA LYS A 383 1.76 -2.03 -10.26
C LYS A 383 1.56 -2.91 -9.01
N ASN A 384 1.43 -2.29 -7.83
CA ASN A 384 1.26 -2.95 -6.55
C ASN A 384 -0.19 -2.86 -6.02
N VAL A 385 -1.13 -2.45 -6.87
CA VAL A 385 -2.56 -2.35 -6.53
C VAL A 385 -3.33 -3.42 -7.28
N TYR A 386 -4.11 -4.22 -6.56
CA TYR A 386 -4.87 -5.35 -7.12
C TYR A 386 -6.34 -5.28 -6.67
N TRP A 387 -7.24 -5.36 -7.65
CA TRP A 387 -8.69 -5.37 -7.45
C TRP A 387 -9.23 -6.74 -7.84
N LYS A 388 -9.62 -7.56 -6.85
CA LYS A 388 -10.27 -8.85 -7.06
C LYS A 388 -11.77 -8.66 -6.98
N ILE A 389 -12.51 -8.94 -8.04
CA ILE A 389 -13.92 -8.60 -8.17
C ILE A 389 -14.72 -9.82 -8.59
N GLU A 390 -15.78 -10.15 -7.82
CA GLU A 390 -16.71 -11.25 -8.10
C GLU A 390 -17.96 -10.76 -8.81
N GLY A 391 -17.85 -10.38 -10.05
CA GLY A 391 -18.99 -9.90 -10.84
C GLY A 391 -18.59 -8.87 -11.89
N ALA A 392 -19.55 -8.18 -12.45
CA ALA A 392 -19.32 -7.21 -13.52
C ALA A 392 -18.54 -5.98 -13.00
N VAL A 393 -17.73 -5.41 -13.92
CA VAL A 393 -17.03 -4.16 -13.69
C VAL A 393 -17.47 -3.12 -14.70
N GLY A 394 -17.85 -1.93 -14.21
CA GLY A 394 -18.15 -0.76 -15.03
C GLY A 394 -17.39 0.46 -14.53
N ILE A 395 -16.50 0.99 -15.36
CA ILE A 395 -15.77 2.23 -15.08
C ILE A 395 -16.37 3.35 -15.91
N ASN A 396 -17.03 4.30 -15.26
CA ASN A 396 -17.76 5.38 -15.91
C ASN A 396 -16.85 6.49 -16.45
N ASN A 397 -17.45 7.35 -17.28
CA ASN A 397 -16.76 8.36 -18.07
C ASN A 397 -15.78 9.20 -17.24
N TYR A 398 -14.61 9.47 -17.83
CA TYR A 398 -13.56 10.34 -17.30
C TYR A 398 -13.02 9.93 -15.93
N SER A 399 -13.23 8.68 -15.53
CA SER A 399 -12.64 8.14 -14.30
C SER A 399 -11.16 7.79 -14.51
N VAL A 400 -10.38 7.95 -13.44
CA VAL A 400 -8.96 7.58 -13.39
C VAL A 400 -8.80 6.36 -12.50
N PHE A 401 -8.48 5.22 -13.09
CA PHE A 401 -8.35 3.97 -12.35
C PHE A 401 -6.90 3.48 -12.32
N ARG A 402 -6.45 3.01 -11.17
CA ARG A 402 -5.08 2.58 -10.94
C ARG A 402 -5.03 1.15 -10.43
N GLY A 403 -4.15 0.33 -11.01
CA GLY A 403 -3.94 -1.05 -10.58
C GLY A 403 -4.47 -2.11 -11.54
N THR A 404 -4.26 -3.37 -11.15
CA THR A 404 -4.70 -4.53 -11.94
C THR A 404 -6.08 -4.99 -11.48
N ILE A 405 -7.06 -4.92 -12.36
CA ILE A 405 -8.40 -5.46 -12.18
C ILE A 405 -8.36 -6.94 -12.58
N VAL A 406 -8.76 -7.82 -11.67
CA VAL A 406 -8.97 -9.24 -11.88
C VAL A 406 -10.44 -9.55 -11.59
N CYS A 407 -11.24 -9.58 -12.65
CA CYS A 407 -12.67 -9.83 -12.59
C CYS A 407 -12.93 -11.33 -12.77
N ASN A 408 -13.76 -11.90 -11.91
CA ASN A 408 -14.16 -13.30 -12.00
C ASN A 408 -15.66 -13.40 -12.26
N ASN A 409 -16.05 -14.31 -13.18
CA ASN A 409 -17.45 -14.57 -13.54
C ASN A 409 -18.26 -13.31 -13.91
N GLY A 410 -17.62 -12.30 -14.47
CA GLY A 410 -18.29 -11.07 -14.85
C GLY A 410 -17.66 -10.39 -16.05
N ALA A 411 -18.47 -9.64 -16.78
CA ALA A 411 -17.98 -8.82 -17.86
C ALA A 411 -17.22 -7.60 -17.31
N LEU A 412 -16.10 -7.24 -17.94
CA LEU A 412 -15.55 -5.90 -17.89
C LEU A 412 -16.34 -5.05 -18.91
N GLY A 413 -17.63 -4.86 -18.59
CA GLY A 413 -18.66 -4.50 -19.59
C GLY A 413 -18.59 -3.07 -20.07
N ALA A 414 -17.90 -2.18 -19.36
CA ALA A 414 -17.81 -0.78 -19.74
C ALA A 414 -16.60 -0.09 -19.14
N LEU A 415 -15.51 -0.04 -19.88
CA LEU A 415 -14.53 1.02 -19.71
C LEU A 415 -14.95 2.16 -20.64
N ASN A 416 -15.58 3.17 -20.07
CA ASN A 416 -16.29 4.21 -20.80
C ASN A 416 -15.39 5.34 -21.32
N THR A 417 -15.98 6.28 -22.04
CA THR A 417 -15.29 7.38 -22.71
C THR A 417 -14.42 8.20 -21.74
N GLY A 418 -13.17 8.42 -22.13
CA GLY A 418 -12.22 9.23 -21.38
C GLY A 418 -11.68 8.57 -20.10
N VAL A 419 -11.92 7.26 -19.91
CA VAL A 419 -11.31 6.51 -18.80
C VAL A 419 -9.80 6.43 -19.01
N GLU A 420 -9.07 6.74 -17.96
CA GLU A 420 -7.62 6.51 -17.85
C GLU A 420 -7.37 5.30 -16.95
N LEU A 421 -6.82 4.22 -17.50
CA LEU A 421 -6.42 3.03 -16.77
C LEU A 421 -4.89 2.91 -16.70
N ASP A 422 -4.29 3.20 -15.56
CA ASP A 422 -2.88 2.87 -15.31
C ASP A 422 -2.81 1.51 -14.63
N GLY A 423 -2.77 0.47 -15.41
CA GLY A 423 -2.87 -0.91 -14.93
C GLY A 423 -3.36 -1.88 -16.00
N ARG A 424 -4.11 -2.88 -15.55
CA ARG A 424 -4.66 -3.95 -16.38
C ARG A 424 -6.13 -4.17 -16.10
N ALA A 425 -6.88 -4.57 -17.13
CA ALA A 425 -8.24 -5.05 -17.00
C ALA A 425 -8.33 -6.49 -17.54
N LEU A 426 -8.44 -7.45 -16.62
CA LEU A 426 -8.37 -8.88 -16.90
C LEU A 426 -9.65 -9.55 -16.37
N THR A 427 -10.29 -10.40 -17.18
CA THR A 427 -11.44 -11.19 -16.73
C THR A 427 -11.27 -12.67 -17.01
N THR A 428 -11.65 -13.51 -16.04
CA THR A 428 -11.67 -14.98 -16.20
C THR A 428 -12.82 -15.44 -17.10
N SER A 429 -13.92 -14.67 -17.13
CA SER A 429 -15.11 -14.99 -17.95
C SER A 429 -15.93 -13.73 -18.19
N GLY A 430 -16.42 -13.58 -19.41
CA GLY A 430 -17.23 -12.45 -19.84
C GLY A 430 -16.51 -11.53 -20.83
N SER A 431 -17.29 -10.72 -21.54
CA SER A 431 -16.75 -9.76 -22.51
C SER A 431 -16.01 -8.60 -21.82
N LEU A 432 -15.04 -8.04 -22.54
CA LEU A 432 -14.38 -6.79 -22.19
C LEU A 432 -14.68 -5.75 -23.27
N THR A 433 -15.22 -4.62 -22.87
CA THR A 433 -15.57 -3.54 -23.81
C THR A 433 -14.91 -2.23 -23.39
N THR A 434 -14.26 -1.58 -24.37
CA THR A 434 -13.68 -0.24 -24.19
C THR A 434 -14.32 0.75 -25.16
N ASN A 435 -14.41 2.03 -24.73
CA ASN A 435 -14.89 3.11 -25.58
C ASN A 435 -14.05 4.38 -25.34
N ALA A 436 -13.22 4.73 -26.31
CA ALA A 436 -12.35 5.89 -26.25
C ALA A 436 -11.55 6.01 -24.93
N VAL A 437 -10.78 4.97 -24.60
CA VAL A 437 -10.05 4.78 -23.34
C VAL A 437 -8.55 4.96 -23.57
N THR A 438 -7.83 5.48 -22.57
CA THR A 438 -6.37 5.45 -22.52
C THR A 438 -5.92 4.44 -21.49
N THR A 439 -5.19 3.40 -21.92
CA THR A 439 -4.66 2.39 -20.99
C THR A 439 -3.15 2.34 -21.02
N THR A 440 -2.54 2.05 -19.88
CA THR A 440 -1.09 1.93 -19.74
C THR A 440 -0.75 0.61 -19.05
N MET A 441 0.07 -0.23 -19.72
CA MET A 441 0.63 -1.42 -19.10
C MET A 441 1.78 -1.02 -18.17
N LEU A 442 1.78 -1.57 -16.97
CA LEU A 442 2.88 -1.39 -16.04
C LEU A 442 4.13 -2.14 -16.55
N PRO A 443 5.34 -1.54 -16.45
CA PRO A 443 6.56 -2.20 -16.90
C PRO A 443 6.76 -3.51 -16.11
N ASN A 444 7.16 -4.57 -16.78
CA ASN A 444 7.60 -5.90 -16.32
C ASN A 444 6.85 -7.05 -17.03
N CYS A 445 6.45 -6.85 -18.28
CA CYS A 445 6.13 -8.01 -19.12
C CYS A 445 7.40 -8.90 -19.17
N PRO A 446 7.37 -10.15 -18.67
CA PRO A 446 8.43 -11.07 -19.00
C PRO A 446 8.43 -11.15 -20.53
N THR A 447 9.51 -10.71 -21.17
CA THR A 447 9.65 -10.86 -22.62
C THR A 447 9.47 -12.34 -22.91
N SER A 448 8.27 -12.70 -23.44
CA SER A 448 8.02 -14.07 -23.88
C SER A 448 8.96 -14.36 -25.03
N GLY A 449 9.96 -15.19 -24.77
CA GLY A 449 10.71 -15.84 -25.80
C GLY A 449 11.68 -14.99 -26.59
N ASN A 450 12.60 -14.42 -25.99
CA ASN A 450 14.00 -14.69 -26.15
C ASN A 450 14.49 -14.94 -24.74
N ALA A 451 14.84 -16.16 -24.41
CA ALA A 451 15.90 -16.35 -23.46
C ALA A 451 17.13 -15.64 -24.07
N SER A 452 17.14 -14.29 -23.99
CA SER A 452 18.38 -13.58 -23.96
C SER A 452 19.02 -14.15 -22.71
N ILE A 453 19.97 -15.01 -22.91
CA ILE A 453 20.98 -15.32 -21.94
C ILE A 453 21.50 -13.95 -21.57
N ASP A 454 21.02 -13.42 -20.47
CA ASP A 454 21.58 -12.23 -19.85
C ASP A 454 22.99 -12.66 -19.45
N ALA A 455 23.97 -12.26 -20.26
CA ALA A 455 25.39 -12.45 -19.99
C ALA A 455 25.82 -11.42 -18.93
N GLY A 456 25.04 -11.29 -17.85
CA GLY A 456 25.22 -10.38 -16.74
C GLY A 456 24.71 -10.98 -15.44
N THR A 457 25.61 -11.67 -14.71
CA THR A 457 25.59 -11.88 -13.25
C THR A 457 24.34 -12.55 -12.65
N LYS A 458 24.06 -13.82 -13.06
CA LYS A 458 23.58 -14.87 -12.15
C LYS A 458 24.43 -16.09 -12.39
N ASN A 459 24.94 -16.70 -11.33
CA ASN A 459 25.75 -17.91 -11.35
C ASN A 459 25.12 -18.97 -12.26
N SER A 460 25.51 -19.01 -13.55
CA SER A 460 25.16 -20.13 -14.41
C SER A 460 25.87 -21.35 -13.85
N PHE A 461 25.11 -22.35 -13.44
CA PHE A 461 25.69 -23.60 -12.91
C PHE A 461 26.51 -24.31 -13.97
N VAL A 462 26.17 -24.12 -15.26
CA VAL A 462 26.81 -24.76 -16.41
C VAL A 462 26.96 -23.77 -17.55
N SER A 463 28.15 -23.70 -18.13
CA SER A 463 28.45 -22.93 -19.32
C SER A 463 28.83 -23.80 -20.51
N PHE A 464 28.46 -23.38 -21.71
CA PHE A 464 28.75 -24.05 -22.98
C PHE A 464 29.51 -23.11 -23.91
N TYR A 465 30.68 -23.54 -24.38
CA TYR A 465 31.49 -22.74 -25.29
C TYR A 465 32.28 -23.62 -26.29
N PRO A 466 32.32 -23.24 -27.58
CA PRO A 466 31.63 -22.13 -28.21
C PRO A 466 30.12 -22.42 -28.38
N ASN A 467 29.30 -21.36 -28.36
CA ASN A 467 27.90 -21.42 -28.78
C ASN A 467 27.61 -20.14 -29.59
N PRO A 468 27.45 -20.19 -30.93
CA PRO A 468 27.33 -21.39 -31.77
C PRO A 468 28.55 -22.29 -31.83
N PHE A 469 28.32 -23.60 -31.91
CA PHE A 469 29.38 -24.63 -32.03
C PHE A 469 29.41 -25.24 -33.47
N THR A 470 30.57 -25.89 -33.79
CA THR A 470 30.73 -26.59 -35.08
C THR A 470 30.83 -28.11 -34.84
N SER A 471 31.99 -28.60 -34.44
CA SER A 471 32.26 -30.03 -34.24
C SER A 471 32.28 -30.45 -32.79
N THR A 472 32.58 -29.52 -31.87
CA THR A 472 32.67 -29.78 -30.45
C THR A 472 32.10 -28.62 -29.64
N VAL A 473 31.63 -28.91 -28.43
CA VAL A 473 31.26 -27.93 -27.43
C VAL A 473 31.86 -28.30 -26.08
N ASN A 474 32.51 -27.37 -25.42
CA ASN A 474 33.04 -27.54 -24.07
C ASN A 474 31.96 -27.16 -23.05
N ILE A 475 31.78 -28.00 -22.05
CA ILE A 475 30.84 -27.86 -20.96
C ILE A 475 31.65 -27.61 -19.70
N THR A 476 31.43 -26.49 -19.01
CA THR A 476 32.07 -26.19 -17.72
C THR A 476 30.98 -26.11 -16.65
N ILE A 477 31.14 -26.89 -15.58
CA ILE A 477 30.27 -26.87 -14.41
C ILE A 477 30.93 -25.97 -13.35
N ASN A 478 30.26 -24.87 -13.00
CA ASN A 478 30.77 -23.85 -12.09
C ASN A 478 30.66 -24.29 -10.60
N ASP A 479 29.73 -25.19 -10.28
CA ASP A 479 29.57 -25.77 -8.95
C ASP A 479 29.85 -27.27 -8.98
N VAL A 480 31.00 -27.67 -8.50
CA VAL A 480 31.47 -29.08 -8.49
C VAL A 480 30.60 -30.01 -7.64
N THR A 481 29.79 -29.47 -6.72
CA THR A 481 28.87 -30.28 -5.90
C THR A 481 27.76 -30.91 -6.73
N LEU A 482 27.46 -30.33 -7.90
CA LEU A 482 26.44 -30.80 -8.84
C LEU A 482 26.90 -31.98 -9.68
N LEU A 483 28.20 -32.31 -9.71
CA LEU A 483 28.73 -33.45 -10.49
C LEU A 483 28.21 -34.82 -10.02
N LYS A 484 27.69 -34.88 -8.82
CA LYS A 484 27.10 -36.09 -8.29
C LYS A 484 25.76 -36.36 -8.99
N ASN A 485 25.73 -37.37 -9.89
CA ASN A 485 24.57 -37.73 -10.73
C ASN A 485 24.12 -36.64 -11.71
N CYS A 486 25.08 -35.93 -12.32
CA CYS A 486 24.79 -34.91 -13.33
C CYS A 486 24.58 -35.54 -14.71
N GLN A 487 23.48 -35.21 -15.38
CA GLN A 487 23.11 -35.72 -16.70
C GLN A 487 22.72 -34.59 -17.64
N LEU A 488 23.32 -34.55 -18.83
CA LEU A 488 22.99 -33.65 -19.91
C LEU A 488 22.15 -34.37 -20.94
N LYS A 489 21.01 -33.80 -21.33
CA LYS A 489 20.19 -34.21 -22.45
C LYS A 489 20.08 -33.07 -23.43
N ILE A 490 20.22 -33.36 -24.74
CA ILE A 490 20.04 -32.40 -25.82
C ILE A 490 18.97 -32.91 -26.74
N TYR A 491 18.07 -32.03 -27.13
CA TYR A 491 16.91 -32.30 -27.99
C TYR A 491 16.95 -31.46 -29.25
N ASN A 492 16.44 -31.97 -30.34
CA ASN A 492 16.17 -31.20 -31.55
C ASN A 492 14.88 -30.33 -31.35
N ILE A 493 14.54 -29.52 -32.35
CA ILE A 493 13.36 -28.64 -32.29
C ILE A 493 12.02 -29.41 -32.30
N LEU A 494 12.03 -30.69 -32.67
CA LEU A 494 10.85 -31.58 -32.63
C LEU A 494 10.68 -32.25 -31.27
N GLY A 495 11.65 -32.10 -30.35
CA GLY A 495 11.62 -32.70 -29.03
C GLY A 495 12.31 -34.06 -28.95
N ASP A 496 12.92 -34.58 -30.06
CA ASP A 496 13.64 -35.85 -30.06
C ASP A 496 14.96 -35.70 -29.28
N GLU A 497 15.27 -36.63 -28.40
CA GLU A 497 16.53 -36.69 -27.65
C GLU A 497 17.67 -37.11 -28.59
N VAL A 498 18.58 -36.18 -28.92
CA VAL A 498 19.70 -36.41 -29.85
C VAL A 498 21.03 -36.72 -29.14
N ILE A 499 21.18 -36.27 -27.91
CA ILE A 499 22.32 -36.59 -27.03
C ILE A 499 21.82 -36.77 -25.62
N ASN A 500 22.32 -37.82 -24.94
CA ASN A 500 22.10 -38.09 -23.55
C ASN A 500 23.43 -38.59 -22.95
N THR A 501 24.02 -37.79 -22.09
CA THR A 501 25.33 -38.13 -21.53
C THR A 501 25.45 -37.72 -20.06
N ARG A 502 26.22 -38.50 -19.32
CA ARG A 502 26.53 -38.17 -17.92
C ARG A 502 27.77 -37.29 -17.83
N ILE A 503 27.68 -36.22 -17.09
CA ILE A 503 28.80 -35.32 -16.84
C ILE A 503 29.44 -35.69 -15.51
N THR A 504 30.69 -36.10 -15.57
CA THR A 504 31.45 -36.59 -14.39
C THR A 504 32.66 -35.73 -14.07
N LYS A 505 32.99 -34.76 -14.92
CA LYS A 505 34.13 -33.84 -14.76
C LYS A 505 33.67 -32.40 -14.88
N GLN A 506 34.35 -31.51 -14.19
CA GLN A 506 34.08 -30.08 -14.21
C GLN A 506 34.15 -29.49 -15.63
N ASN A 507 35.13 -29.91 -16.43
CA ASN A 507 35.26 -29.57 -17.83
C ASN A 507 35.08 -30.84 -18.67
N THR A 508 34.14 -30.84 -19.57
CA THR A 508 33.82 -31.96 -20.47
C THR A 508 33.66 -31.45 -21.88
N THR A 509 34.39 -32.05 -22.84
CA THR A 509 34.22 -31.77 -24.28
C THR A 509 33.21 -32.77 -24.86
N LEU A 510 32.18 -32.26 -25.51
CA LEU A 510 31.15 -33.04 -26.19
C LEU A 510 31.35 -32.98 -27.70
N GLU A 511 31.44 -34.16 -28.34
CA GLU A 511 31.49 -34.28 -29.79
C GLU A 511 30.10 -34.03 -30.39
N THR A 512 30.01 -33.04 -31.23
CA THR A 512 28.74 -32.60 -31.87
C THR A 512 28.81 -32.60 -33.38
N SER A 513 29.89 -33.18 -33.97
CA SER A 513 30.11 -33.25 -35.40
C SER A 513 28.95 -33.95 -36.18
N LYS A 514 28.17 -34.81 -35.53
CA LYS A 514 27.03 -35.51 -36.14
C LYS A 514 25.72 -34.70 -36.09
N LEU A 515 25.68 -33.61 -35.36
CA LEU A 515 24.46 -32.79 -35.26
C LEU A 515 24.35 -31.88 -36.49
N PRO A 516 23.23 -31.88 -37.24
CA PRO A 516 22.95 -30.93 -38.30
C PRO A 516 23.01 -29.47 -37.82
N THR A 517 23.19 -28.54 -38.77
CA THR A 517 23.04 -27.12 -38.51
C THR A 517 21.62 -26.84 -38.03
N GLY A 518 21.47 -26.14 -36.89
CA GLY A 518 20.19 -25.84 -36.30
C GLY A 518 20.20 -25.46 -34.84
N ILE A 519 19.01 -25.31 -34.28
CA ILE A 519 18.78 -25.00 -32.87
C ILE A 519 18.51 -26.30 -32.10
N TYR A 520 19.13 -26.43 -30.95
CA TYR A 520 18.97 -27.53 -30.03
C TYR A 520 18.60 -26.99 -28.63
N LEU A 521 17.77 -27.71 -27.91
CA LEU A 521 17.43 -27.43 -26.52
C LEU A 521 18.19 -28.39 -25.61
N TYR A 522 18.69 -27.95 -24.48
CA TYR A 522 19.30 -28.83 -23.50
C TYR A 522 18.65 -28.74 -22.14
N THR A 523 18.71 -29.84 -21.40
CA THR A 523 18.43 -29.88 -19.98
C THR A 523 19.62 -30.50 -19.25
N MET A 524 20.03 -29.87 -18.17
CA MET A 524 21.02 -30.40 -17.24
C MET A 524 20.31 -30.80 -15.94
N ASN A 525 20.41 -32.05 -15.57
CA ASN A 525 19.76 -32.60 -14.38
C ASN A 525 20.83 -33.04 -13.37
N SER A 526 20.60 -32.83 -12.09
CA SER A 526 21.37 -33.41 -10.98
C SER A 526 20.40 -34.00 -9.96
N ASN A 527 20.61 -35.22 -9.53
CA ASN A 527 19.74 -35.97 -8.61
C ASN A 527 18.25 -35.94 -9.03
N ASN A 528 17.96 -36.18 -10.31
CA ASN A 528 16.62 -36.16 -10.93
C ASN A 528 15.89 -34.81 -10.89
N LYS A 529 16.58 -33.71 -10.58
CA LYS A 529 16.05 -32.35 -10.63
C LYS A 529 16.75 -31.58 -11.74
N THR A 530 15.99 -30.88 -12.59
CA THR A 530 16.56 -29.97 -13.60
C THR A 530 17.20 -28.77 -12.89
N ILE A 531 18.50 -28.58 -13.08
CA ILE A 531 19.30 -27.48 -12.50
C ILE A 531 19.49 -26.32 -13.46
N GLN A 532 19.52 -26.62 -14.78
CA GLN A 532 19.63 -25.62 -15.84
C GLN A 532 19.05 -26.17 -17.14
N SER A 533 18.43 -25.31 -17.93
CA SER A 533 18.03 -25.59 -19.31
C SER A 533 18.37 -24.39 -20.19
N GLY A 534 18.49 -24.61 -21.51
CA GLY A 534 18.81 -23.55 -22.43
C GLY A 534 18.90 -24.00 -23.87
N LYS A 535 19.48 -23.14 -24.73
CA LYS A 535 19.60 -23.30 -26.15
C LYS A 535 21.06 -23.41 -26.58
N LEU A 536 21.32 -24.34 -27.51
CA LEU A 536 22.60 -24.49 -28.20
C LEU A 536 22.36 -24.27 -29.71
N ILE A 537 23.32 -23.70 -30.41
CA ILE A 537 23.24 -23.44 -31.84
C ILE A 537 24.37 -24.18 -32.54
N SER A 538 24.05 -25.07 -33.47
CA SER A 538 25.00 -25.70 -34.35
C SER A 538 25.14 -24.86 -35.62
N LYS A 539 26.38 -24.52 -35.99
CA LYS A 539 26.71 -23.79 -37.23
C LYS A 539 27.84 -24.55 -37.95
N LYS A 540 27.47 -25.30 -38.97
CA LYS A 540 28.44 -25.95 -39.89
C LYS A 540 28.72 -25.04 -41.09
#